data_bad8cc94b14e56a5230b591251e1e2e2
#
_entry.id   bad8cc94b14e56a5230b591251e1e2e2
#
_cell.length_a   1.000
_cell.length_b   1.000
_cell.length_c   1.000
_cell.angle_alpha   90.00
_cell.angle_beta   90.00
_cell.angle_gamma   90.00
#
_symmetry.space_group_name_H-M   'P 1'
#
loop_
_entity.id
_entity.type
_entity.pdbx_description
1 polymer ?
#
loop_
_entity_poly.entity_id
_entity_poly.type
_entity_poly.pdbx_seq_one_letter_code
_entity_poly.pdbx_strand_id
1 'polypeptide(L)'
;MILRKYRTEDCESIAGLFYETVHSVNAADYTPEQLNVWATGKVDLEAWDKSFREHFTIVAEETKEEKQDFGKRLLGFGDIDSTGYLDRLYVHKDHQRQGIASAICDELERAVPAEKITTHASITAKPFFLKRGYRVVLEQQVERGGLLLINYVMEKVVK
;
A
#
# COMPACT_ATOMS: atom_id res chain seq x y z
N MET A 1 13.39 -8.73 -8.77
CA MET A 1 12.76 -7.60 -8.05
C MET A 1 13.81 -6.84 -7.27
N ILE A 2 13.75 -5.53 -7.36
CA ILE A 2 14.63 -4.64 -6.60
C ILE A 2 13.74 -3.75 -5.72
N LEU A 3 14.06 -3.67 -4.44
CA LEU A 3 13.45 -2.71 -3.52
C LEU A 3 14.35 -1.47 -3.46
N ARG A 4 13.76 -0.30 -3.58
CA ARG A 4 14.49 0.96 -3.49
C ARG A 4 13.63 2.07 -2.92
N LYS A 5 14.26 3.16 -2.54
CA LYS A 5 13.54 4.34 -2.06
C LYS A 5 12.76 5.01 -3.19
N TYR A 6 11.64 5.59 -2.83
CA TYR A 6 10.79 6.38 -3.71
C TYR A 6 11.54 7.57 -4.31
N ARG A 7 11.19 7.90 -5.55
CA ARG A 7 11.61 9.11 -6.27
C ARG A 7 10.37 9.82 -6.79
N THR A 8 10.45 11.14 -6.92
CA THR A 8 9.33 11.94 -7.45
C THR A 8 8.82 11.40 -8.80
N GLU A 9 9.72 10.90 -9.65
CA GLU A 9 9.36 10.32 -10.96
C GLU A 9 8.44 9.09 -10.86
N ASP A 10 8.38 8.46 -9.69
CA ASP A 10 7.54 7.27 -9.49
C ASP A 10 6.07 7.61 -9.24
N CYS A 11 5.75 8.86 -8.91
CA CYS A 11 4.45 9.23 -8.37
C CYS A 11 3.30 8.90 -9.31
N GLU A 12 3.44 9.21 -10.58
CA GLU A 12 2.41 8.94 -11.58
C GLU A 12 2.18 7.43 -11.76
N SER A 13 3.26 6.66 -11.81
CA SER A 13 3.18 5.19 -11.92
C SER A 13 2.54 4.57 -10.68
N ILE A 14 2.86 5.10 -9.49
CA ILE A 14 2.25 4.67 -8.23
C ILE A 14 0.75 4.94 -8.24
N ALA A 15 0.33 6.11 -8.70
CA ALA A 15 -1.09 6.46 -8.78
C ALA A 15 -1.85 5.49 -9.69
N GLY A 16 -1.27 5.12 -10.82
CA GLY A 16 -1.85 4.14 -11.73
C GLY A 16 -1.93 2.75 -11.11
N LEU A 17 -0.87 2.31 -10.46
CA LEU A 17 -0.85 1.02 -9.77
C LEU A 17 -1.89 0.97 -8.65
N PHE A 18 -2.02 2.02 -7.87
CA PHE A 18 -3.03 2.14 -6.83
C PHE A 18 -4.43 1.97 -7.42
N TYR A 19 -4.75 2.73 -8.46
CA TYR A 19 -6.06 2.67 -9.11
C TYR A 19 -6.37 1.25 -9.61
N GLU A 20 -5.46 0.66 -10.35
CA GLU A 20 -5.66 -0.68 -10.91
C GLU A 20 -5.78 -1.75 -9.83
N THR A 21 -5.00 -1.65 -8.77
CA THR A 21 -5.04 -2.62 -7.68
C THR A 21 -6.36 -2.54 -6.91
N VAL A 22 -6.80 -1.32 -6.57
CA VAL A 22 -8.08 -1.15 -5.87
C VAL A 22 -9.23 -1.72 -6.70
N HIS A 23 -9.28 -1.38 -7.99
CA HIS A 23 -10.39 -1.79 -8.85
C HIS A 23 -10.33 -3.26 -9.28
N SER A 24 -9.23 -3.95 -9.06
CA SER A 24 -9.06 -5.36 -9.44
C SER A 24 -9.03 -6.28 -8.21
N VAL A 25 -8.11 -6.05 -7.30
CA VAL A 25 -7.87 -6.93 -6.15
C VAL A 25 -8.90 -6.68 -5.05
N ASN A 26 -9.12 -5.42 -4.70
CA ASN A 26 -10.06 -5.06 -3.65
C ASN A 26 -11.52 -5.24 -4.06
N ALA A 27 -11.78 -5.42 -5.35
CA ALA A 27 -13.12 -5.67 -5.88
C ALA A 27 -13.77 -6.94 -5.33
N ALA A 28 -12.98 -7.86 -4.77
CA ALA A 28 -13.50 -9.06 -4.12
C ALA A 28 -14.28 -8.74 -2.84
N ASP A 29 -13.98 -7.61 -2.20
CA ASP A 29 -14.49 -7.30 -0.86
C ASP A 29 -15.24 -5.97 -0.75
N TYR A 30 -15.35 -5.22 -1.83
CA TYR A 30 -16.01 -3.91 -1.87
C TYR A 30 -16.88 -3.78 -3.11
N THR A 31 -17.92 -2.97 -3.02
CA THR A 31 -18.83 -2.72 -4.16
C THR A 31 -18.17 -1.80 -5.19
N PRO A 32 -18.63 -1.83 -6.45
CA PRO A 32 -18.13 -0.90 -7.47
C PRO A 32 -18.21 0.57 -7.04
N GLU A 33 -19.29 0.96 -6.35
CA GLU A 33 -19.47 2.33 -5.86
C GLU A 33 -18.42 2.68 -4.80
N GLN A 34 -18.12 1.74 -3.89
CA GLN A 34 -17.07 1.93 -2.88
C GLN A 34 -15.69 2.04 -3.51
N LEU A 35 -15.39 1.21 -4.49
CA LEU A 35 -14.11 1.28 -5.22
C LEU A 35 -13.94 2.62 -5.92
N ASN A 36 -15.01 3.15 -6.51
CA ASN A 36 -14.97 4.42 -7.23
C ASN A 36 -14.71 5.61 -6.32
N VAL A 37 -15.21 5.60 -5.08
CA VAL A 37 -14.93 6.69 -4.14
C VAL A 37 -13.57 6.53 -3.45
N TRP A 38 -13.06 5.31 -3.35
CA TRP A 38 -11.74 5.03 -2.78
C TRP A 38 -10.64 5.41 -3.77
N ALA A 39 -10.76 4.97 -5.02
CA ALA A 39 -9.80 5.24 -6.08
C ALA A 39 -10.55 5.81 -7.28
N THR A 40 -10.64 7.15 -7.33
CA THR A 40 -11.46 7.87 -8.31
C THR A 40 -10.84 7.91 -9.70
N GLY A 41 -9.55 7.59 -9.82
CA GLY A 41 -8.79 7.75 -11.06
C GLY A 41 -8.11 9.12 -11.14
N LYS A 42 -8.33 9.97 -10.16
CA LYS A 42 -7.71 11.30 -10.09
C LYS A 42 -7.14 11.48 -8.69
N VAL A 43 -5.82 11.48 -8.58
CA VAL A 43 -5.14 11.82 -7.33
C VAL A 43 -4.49 13.19 -7.49
N ASP A 44 -4.34 13.90 -6.38
CA ASP A 44 -3.52 15.10 -6.32
C ASP A 44 -2.05 14.65 -6.28
N LEU A 45 -1.41 14.58 -7.45
CA LEU A 45 -0.04 14.08 -7.57
C LEU A 45 0.94 14.91 -6.75
N GLU A 46 0.74 16.21 -6.67
CA GLU A 46 1.60 17.09 -5.88
C GLU A 46 1.52 16.76 -4.39
N ALA A 47 0.31 16.57 -3.86
CA ALA A 47 0.09 16.20 -2.48
C ALA A 47 0.62 14.78 -2.18
N TRP A 48 0.42 13.84 -3.10
CA TRP A 48 0.94 12.48 -2.97
C TRP A 48 2.47 12.46 -2.95
N ASP A 49 3.10 13.17 -3.89
CA ASP A 49 4.56 13.25 -3.94
C ASP A 49 5.13 13.82 -2.65
N LYS A 50 4.53 14.89 -2.13
CA LYS A 50 4.95 15.49 -0.86
C LYS A 50 4.85 14.47 0.28
N SER A 51 3.74 13.76 0.38
CA SER A 51 3.52 12.73 1.40
C SER A 51 4.56 11.62 1.32
N PHE A 52 4.84 11.11 0.11
CA PHE A 52 5.84 10.06 -0.07
C PHE A 52 7.25 10.53 0.28
N ARG A 53 7.59 11.79 0.02
CA ARG A 53 8.89 12.34 0.37
C ARG A 53 9.04 12.59 1.87
N GLU A 54 7.94 12.91 2.56
CA GLU A 54 7.93 13.11 4.01
C GLU A 54 7.96 11.78 4.78
N HIS A 55 7.38 10.73 4.21
CA HIS A 55 7.39 9.39 4.79
C HIS A 55 8.62 8.61 4.34
N PHE A 56 8.89 7.49 5.00
CA PHE A 56 9.80 6.49 4.46
C PHE A 56 9.01 5.65 3.47
N THR A 57 9.37 5.74 2.20
CA THR A 57 8.60 5.12 1.11
C THR A 57 9.50 4.20 0.30
N ILE A 58 9.04 2.96 0.11
CA ILE A 58 9.74 1.93 -0.65
C ILE A 58 8.91 1.56 -1.87
N VAL A 59 9.59 1.40 -3.01
CA VAL A 59 8.99 0.86 -4.22
C VAL A 59 9.69 -0.43 -4.59
N ALA A 60 8.92 -1.37 -5.13
CA ALA A 60 9.43 -2.61 -5.70
C ALA A 60 9.44 -2.46 -7.22
N GLU A 61 10.58 -2.63 -7.83
CA GLU A 61 10.78 -2.45 -9.26
C GLU A 61 11.16 -3.77 -9.91
N GLU A 62 10.64 -4.00 -11.12
CA GLU A 62 10.98 -5.17 -11.91
C GLU A 62 12.43 -5.07 -12.38
N THR A 63 13.18 -6.17 -12.28
CA THR A 63 14.56 -6.21 -12.76
C THR A 63 14.60 -6.31 -14.29
N LYS A 64 15.78 -6.07 -14.89
CA LYS A 64 15.96 -6.20 -16.34
C LYS A 64 15.65 -7.59 -16.86
N GLU A 65 16.00 -8.62 -16.07
CA GLU A 65 15.77 -10.02 -16.44
C GLU A 65 14.29 -10.39 -16.37
N GLU A 66 13.54 -9.70 -15.53
CA GLU A 66 12.10 -9.94 -15.34
C GLU A 66 11.25 -9.19 -16.35
N LYS A 67 11.80 -8.17 -17.01
CA LYS A 67 11.08 -7.33 -17.96
C LYS A 67 10.64 -8.11 -19.18
N GLN A 68 9.38 -7.93 -19.55
CA GLN A 68 8.80 -8.53 -20.75
C GLN A 68 8.49 -7.48 -21.83
N ASP A 69 8.59 -6.19 -21.51
CA ASP A 69 8.33 -5.10 -22.45
C ASP A 69 9.22 -3.89 -22.13
N PHE A 70 9.03 -2.81 -22.89
CA PHE A 70 9.82 -1.59 -22.74
C PHE A 70 9.39 -0.80 -21.51
N GLY A 71 10.36 -0.25 -20.81
CA GLY A 71 10.15 0.61 -19.66
C GLY A 71 10.25 -0.13 -18.33
N LYS A 72 10.34 0.63 -17.25
CA LYS A 72 10.40 0.10 -15.89
C LYS A 72 8.99 -0.10 -15.37
N ARG A 73 8.73 -1.25 -14.78
CA ARG A 73 7.45 -1.53 -14.14
C ARG A 73 7.61 -1.56 -12.63
N LEU A 74 6.75 -0.83 -11.94
CA LEU A 74 6.65 -0.94 -10.50
C LEU A 74 5.74 -2.12 -10.17
N LEU A 75 6.19 -2.96 -9.24
CA LEU A 75 5.48 -4.14 -8.78
C LEU A 75 4.67 -3.86 -7.51
N GLY A 76 5.06 -2.82 -6.77
CA GLY A 76 4.38 -2.45 -5.54
C GLY A 76 5.03 -1.26 -4.88
N PHE A 77 4.36 -0.73 -3.86
CA PHE A 77 4.89 0.35 -3.04
C PHE A 77 4.25 0.33 -1.66
N GLY A 78 4.91 0.99 -0.72
CA GLY A 78 4.36 1.21 0.60
C GLY A 78 5.09 2.34 1.30
N ASP A 79 4.45 2.94 2.29
CA ASP A 79 5.05 4.01 3.06
C ASP A 79 4.65 3.96 4.53
N ILE A 80 5.53 4.51 5.37
CA ILE A 80 5.35 4.56 6.82
C ILE A 80 5.82 5.93 7.30
N ASP A 81 5.10 6.49 8.28
CA ASP A 81 5.51 7.76 8.86
C ASP A 81 6.41 7.56 10.09
N SER A 82 6.90 8.67 10.65
CA SER A 82 7.84 8.62 11.78
C SER A 82 7.23 8.09 13.08
N THR A 83 5.91 8.02 13.18
CA THR A 83 5.22 7.50 14.37
C THR A 83 5.06 5.98 14.32
N GLY A 84 5.33 5.35 13.18
CA GLY A 84 5.11 3.93 12.98
C GLY A 84 3.76 3.62 12.34
N TYR A 85 3.10 4.61 11.75
CA TYR A 85 1.87 4.38 10.99
C TYR A 85 2.21 4.01 9.55
N LEU A 86 1.91 2.76 9.19
CA LEU A 86 2.04 2.23 7.85
C LEU A 86 0.78 2.64 7.08
N ASP A 87 0.95 3.62 6.19
CA ASP A 87 -0.16 4.32 5.56
C ASP A 87 -0.68 3.59 4.31
N ARG A 88 0.21 3.24 3.39
CA ARG A 88 -0.16 2.63 2.11
C ARG A 88 0.68 1.40 1.84
N LEU A 89 0.05 0.39 1.24
CA LEU A 89 0.73 -0.83 0.80
C LEU A 89 -0.10 -1.43 -0.33
N TYR A 90 0.43 -1.38 -1.54
CA TYR A 90 -0.25 -1.90 -2.73
C TYR A 90 0.72 -2.67 -3.60
N VAL A 91 0.27 -3.84 -4.08
CA VAL A 91 1.04 -4.70 -4.99
C VAL A 91 0.27 -4.82 -6.29
N HIS A 92 1.00 -4.73 -7.40
CA HIS A 92 0.43 -4.81 -8.75
C HIS A 92 -0.49 -6.03 -8.87
N LYS A 93 -1.64 -5.85 -9.53
CA LYS A 93 -2.69 -6.87 -9.64
C LYS A 93 -2.21 -8.19 -10.25
N ASP A 94 -1.22 -8.15 -11.13
CA ASP A 94 -0.69 -9.34 -11.80
C ASP A 94 0.48 -9.98 -11.05
N HIS A 95 0.87 -9.41 -9.90
CA HIS A 95 2.01 -9.87 -9.13
C HIS A 95 1.66 -10.18 -7.68
N GLN A 96 0.41 -10.55 -7.43
CA GLN A 96 -0.06 -10.93 -6.11
C GLN A 96 0.54 -12.26 -5.65
N ARG A 97 0.70 -12.43 -4.33
CA ARG A 97 1.15 -13.68 -3.69
C ARG A 97 2.56 -14.12 -4.10
N GLN A 98 3.43 -13.16 -4.41
CA GLN A 98 4.82 -13.42 -4.77
C GLN A 98 5.81 -12.94 -3.71
N GLY A 99 5.32 -12.56 -2.53
CA GLY A 99 6.16 -12.08 -1.43
C GLY A 99 6.55 -10.61 -1.52
N ILE A 100 5.99 -9.85 -2.46
CA ILE A 100 6.34 -8.44 -2.66
C ILE A 100 5.90 -7.60 -1.46
N ALA A 101 4.65 -7.78 -1.01
CA ALA A 101 4.15 -7.04 0.15
C ALA A 101 4.97 -7.34 1.41
N SER A 102 5.35 -8.60 1.62
CA SER A 102 6.20 -8.99 2.75
C SER A 102 7.56 -8.32 2.69
N ALA A 103 8.18 -8.28 1.52
CA ALA A 103 9.50 -7.65 1.34
C ALA A 103 9.42 -6.14 1.61
N ILE A 104 8.38 -5.47 1.12
CA ILE A 104 8.16 -4.04 1.38
C ILE A 104 7.96 -3.81 2.88
N CYS A 105 7.09 -4.60 3.53
CA CYS A 105 6.84 -4.45 4.97
C CYS A 105 8.09 -4.67 5.81
N ASP A 106 8.96 -5.60 5.42
CA ASP A 106 10.23 -5.81 6.12
C ASP A 106 11.05 -4.53 6.16
N GLU A 107 11.13 -3.82 5.04
CA GLU A 107 11.85 -2.55 4.97
C GLU A 107 11.17 -1.45 5.76
N LEU A 108 9.84 -1.33 5.66
CA LEU A 108 9.08 -0.29 6.36
C LEU A 108 9.18 -0.47 7.88
N GLU A 109 9.03 -1.70 8.36
CA GLU A 109 9.06 -1.97 9.80
C GLU A 109 10.43 -1.72 10.43
N ARG A 110 11.50 -1.89 9.65
CA ARG A 110 12.86 -1.60 10.12
C ARG A 110 13.21 -0.12 10.05
N ALA A 111 12.48 0.66 9.25
CA ALA A 111 12.87 2.03 8.92
C ALA A 111 12.64 3.03 10.07
N VAL A 112 11.73 2.73 10.97
CA VAL A 112 11.35 3.66 12.03
C VAL A 112 11.65 3.07 13.41
N PRO A 113 12.11 3.90 14.38
CA PRO A 113 12.44 3.42 15.73
C PRO A 113 11.18 3.35 16.62
N ALA A 114 10.08 2.86 16.08
CA ALA A 114 8.83 2.72 16.82
C ALA A 114 8.78 1.37 17.52
N GLU A 115 8.16 1.32 18.68
CA GLU A 115 7.92 0.06 19.40
C GLU A 115 6.76 -0.73 18.79
N LYS A 116 5.87 -0.02 18.11
CA LYS A 116 4.64 -0.57 17.56
C LYS A 116 4.37 0.02 16.20
N ILE A 117 4.00 -0.83 15.26
CA ILE A 117 3.56 -0.43 13.92
C ILE A 117 2.04 -0.53 13.88
N THR A 118 1.38 0.50 13.38
CA THR A 118 -0.06 0.53 13.21
C THR A 118 -0.41 0.69 11.74
N THR A 119 -1.58 0.21 11.35
CA THR A 119 -2.08 0.38 9.98
C THR A 119 -3.61 0.32 9.98
N HIS A 120 -4.22 0.91 8.97
CA HIS A 120 -5.65 0.77 8.70
C HIS A 120 -5.80 -0.16 7.50
N ALA A 121 -6.01 -1.45 7.78
CA ALA A 121 -6.04 -2.47 6.73
C ALA A 121 -7.43 -2.58 6.11
N SER A 122 -7.47 -2.71 4.78
CA SER A 122 -8.71 -3.05 4.09
C SER A 122 -9.16 -4.47 4.47
N ILE A 123 -10.40 -4.79 4.15
CA ILE A 123 -10.92 -6.17 4.30
C ILE A 123 -9.99 -7.13 3.55
N THR A 124 -9.58 -6.75 2.36
CA THR A 124 -8.71 -7.56 1.49
C THR A 124 -7.33 -7.79 2.09
N ALA A 125 -6.74 -6.76 2.70
CA ALA A 125 -5.39 -6.82 3.27
C ALA A 125 -5.32 -7.44 4.66
N LYS A 126 -6.43 -7.48 5.38
CA LYS A 126 -6.48 -8.00 6.76
C LYS A 126 -5.82 -9.37 6.92
N PRO A 127 -6.12 -10.39 6.06
CA PRO A 127 -5.47 -11.70 6.21
C PRO A 127 -3.95 -11.65 6.10
N PHE A 128 -3.43 -10.80 5.21
CA PHE A 128 -1.99 -10.61 5.06
C PHE A 128 -1.37 -10.11 6.35
N PHE A 129 -1.95 -9.07 6.95
CA PHE A 129 -1.43 -8.50 8.19
C PHE A 129 -1.55 -9.45 9.36
N LEU A 130 -2.64 -10.22 9.46
CA LEU A 130 -2.78 -11.25 10.49
C LEU A 130 -1.65 -12.27 10.41
N LYS A 131 -1.34 -12.78 9.23
CA LYS A 131 -0.25 -13.74 9.02
C LYS A 131 1.10 -13.14 9.38
N ARG A 132 1.26 -11.83 9.23
CA ARG A 132 2.48 -11.12 9.54
C ARG A 132 2.65 -10.83 11.04
N GLY A 133 1.66 -11.16 11.85
CA GLY A 133 1.71 -10.96 13.31
C GLY A 133 1.03 -9.70 13.80
N TYR A 134 0.30 -9.00 12.94
CA TYR A 134 -0.55 -7.89 13.35
C TYR A 134 -1.82 -8.44 13.99
N ARG A 135 -2.38 -7.69 14.94
CA ARG A 135 -3.67 -8.01 15.54
C ARG A 135 -4.68 -6.91 15.25
N VAL A 136 -5.95 -7.27 15.19
CA VAL A 136 -7.03 -6.31 15.03
C VAL A 136 -7.27 -5.60 16.36
N VAL A 137 -7.24 -4.28 16.34
CA VAL A 137 -7.60 -3.44 17.48
C VAL A 137 -9.05 -3.03 17.38
N LEU A 138 -9.52 -2.68 16.19
CA LEU A 138 -10.84 -2.12 15.97
C LEU A 138 -11.28 -2.31 14.51
N GLU A 139 -12.52 -2.78 14.32
CA GLU A 139 -13.18 -2.67 13.03
C GLU A 139 -13.86 -1.31 12.98
N GLN A 140 -13.71 -0.59 11.89
CA GLN A 140 -14.31 0.74 11.75
C GLN A 140 -14.92 0.94 10.37
N GLN A 141 -15.78 1.93 10.27
CA GLN A 141 -16.34 2.40 9.02
C GLN A 141 -15.79 3.79 8.76
N VAL A 142 -15.18 3.97 7.58
CA VAL A 142 -14.63 5.27 7.18
C VAL A 142 -15.46 5.82 6.03
N GLU A 143 -15.72 7.13 6.08
CA GLU A 143 -16.47 7.79 5.02
C GLU A 143 -15.55 8.20 3.88
N ARG A 144 -15.96 7.87 2.65
CA ARG A 144 -15.30 8.28 1.42
C ARG A 144 -16.40 8.63 0.42
N GLY A 145 -16.43 9.91 -0.03
CA GLY A 145 -17.39 10.34 -1.05
C GLY A 145 -18.84 10.04 -0.71
N GLY A 146 -19.22 10.12 0.56
CA GLY A 146 -20.58 9.85 1.02
C GLY A 146 -20.91 8.39 1.28
N LEU A 147 -19.95 7.47 1.05
CA LEU A 147 -20.13 6.04 1.32
C LEU A 147 -19.28 5.60 2.50
N LEU A 148 -19.75 4.58 3.21
CA LEU A 148 -19.00 3.98 4.31
C LEU A 148 -18.26 2.75 3.81
N LEU A 149 -16.95 2.68 4.11
CA LEU A 149 -16.10 1.54 3.81
C LEU A 149 -15.58 0.95 5.10
N ILE A 150 -15.66 -0.37 5.24
CA ILE A 150 -15.11 -1.07 6.40
C ILE A 150 -13.61 -1.21 6.22
N ASN A 151 -12.84 -0.90 7.27
CA ASN A 151 -11.47 -1.29 7.39
C ASN A 151 -11.14 -1.65 8.85
N TYR A 152 -9.90 -2.03 9.11
CA TYR A 152 -9.49 -2.53 10.43
C TYR A 152 -8.27 -1.78 10.89
N VAL A 153 -8.34 -1.22 12.10
CA VAL A 153 -7.16 -0.71 12.78
C VAL A 153 -6.40 -1.92 13.29
N MET A 154 -5.16 -2.07 12.87
CA MET A 154 -4.31 -3.22 13.24
C MET A 154 -2.97 -2.72 13.77
N GLU A 155 -2.36 -3.54 14.63
CA GLU A 155 -1.06 -3.20 15.20
C GLU A 155 -0.17 -4.41 15.39
N LYS A 156 1.14 -4.18 15.37
CA LYS A 156 2.17 -5.17 15.65
C LYS A 156 3.22 -4.57 16.56
N VAL A 157 3.55 -5.25 17.64
CA VAL A 157 4.65 -4.86 18.52
C VAL A 157 5.94 -5.38 17.90
N VAL A 158 6.90 -4.48 17.64
CA VAL A 158 8.16 -4.83 16.98
C VAL A 158 9.36 -4.74 17.92
N LYS A 159 9.12 -4.31 19.15
CA LYS A 159 10.13 -4.31 20.22
C LYS A 159 9.55 -4.80 21.53
#